data_0ab7018c13237626de090a28a2829ee0
#
_entry.id   0ab7018c13237626de090a28a2829ee0
#
_cell.length_a   1.000
_cell.length_b   1.000
_cell.length_c   1.000
_cell.angle_alpha   90.00
_cell.angle_beta   90.00
_cell.angle_gamma   90.00
#
_symmetry.space_group_name_H-M   'P 1'
#
loop_
_entity.id
_entity.type
_entity.pdbx_description
1 polymer ?
#
loop_
_entity_poly.entity_id
_entity_poly.type
_entity_poly.pdbx_seq_one_letter_code
_entity_poly.pdbx_strand_id
1 'polypeptide(L)'
;LRIRINLIIVARDQNLHVKLSMLFEQLPLDIAMEPAATLDNFVVGENGSALTCLRQMLETGEPQLVYLWGESGVGKTHLALAMGLKDSDVPTFTADRLRYAVDDIDTLTEDGLDRLFALINEVRIHPGATLVMTGKKSPAEKFVRPDICTRLTWGAVFHIRALEGEMWLALSAQARARGIEVTPEAENWMKNYLPRNIKTLSHLLSEMDRELLAKKKAAVTVPALKAWLNKHGEQL
;
A
#
# COMPACT_ATOMS: atom_id res chain seq x y z
N LEU A 1 -1.47 -3.82 32.49
CA LEU A 1 -2.34 -5.00 32.50
C LEU A 1 -1.80 -5.96 31.43
N ARG A 2 -1.03 -6.97 31.85
CA ARG A 2 -0.45 -7.97 30.93
C ARG A 2 -1.54 -8.97 30.55
N ILE A 3 -2.03 -8.93 29.32
CA ILE A 3 -2.90 -9.96 28.77
C ILE A 3 -1.98 -11.05 28.17
N ARG A 4 -1.90 -12.20 28.86
CA ARG A 4 -1.26 -13.40 28.30
C ARG A 4 -2.24 -14.02 27.30
N ILE A 5 -1.93 -13.96 26.02
CA ILE A 5 -2.66 -14.70 24.99
C ILE A 5 -1.92 -16.02 24.75
N ASN A 6 -2.40 -17.09 25.39
CA ASN A 6 -1.98 -18.45 25.05
C ASN A 6 -2.60 -18.81 23.72
N LEU A 7 -1.82 -18.78 22.64
CA LEU A 7 -2.24 -19.22 21.31
C LEU A 7 -2.20 -20.74 21.23
N ILE A 8 -3.27 -21.39 21.66
CA ILE A 8 -3.48 -22.85 21.41
C ILE A 8 -3.98 -22.96 19.96
N ILE A 9 -3.09 -23.37 19.05
CA ILE A 9 -3.44 -23.65 17.66
C ILE A 9 -4.12 -25.00 17.59
N VAL A 10 -5.44 -25.05 17.76
CA VAL A 10 -6.27 -26.19 17.40
C VAL A 10 -6.80 -25.96 15.99
N ALA A 11 -6.49 -26.89 15.09
CA ALA A 11 -6.92 -26.85 13.71
C ALA A 11 -8.43 -27.03 13.60
N ARG A 12 -9.18 -25.91 13.58
CA ARG A 12 -10.60 -25.79 13.14
C ARG A 12 -11.22 -24.49 13.66
N ASP A 13 -10.67 -23.30 13.35
CA ASP A 13 -11.33 -22.14 13.91
C ASP A 13 -11.33 -20.93 12.97
N GLN A 14 -12.52 -20.46 12.64
CA GLN A 14 -12.75 -19.20 11.92
C GLN A 14 -12.20 -18.00 12.74
N ASN A 15 -12.00 -18.16 14.04
CA ASN A 15 -11.37 -17.17 14.93
C ASN A 15 -9.86 -16.96 14.68
N LEU A 16 -9.18 -17.87 13.99
CA LEU A 16 -7.76 -17.73 13.67
C LEU A 16 -7.52 -16.62 12.64
N HIS A 17 -8.44 -16.44 11.69
CA HIS A 17 -8.36 -15.39 10.67
C HIS A 17 -8.49 -14.00 11.30
N VAL A 18 -9.42 -13.81 12.22
CA VAL A 18 -9.62 -12.52 12.92
C VAL A 18 -8.43 -12.21 13.84
N LYS A 19 -7.90 -13.20 14.55
CA LYS A 19 -6.72 -13.00 15.42
C LYS A 19 -5.44 -12.70 14.64
N LEU A 20 -5.24 -13.34 13.47
CA LEU A 20 -4.07 -13.08 12.63
C LEU A 20 -4.16 -11.72 11.94
N SER A 21 -5.34 -11.28 11.48
CA SER A 21 -5.50 -9.94 10.91
C SER A 21 -5.24 -8.85 11.96
N MET A 22 -5.73 -9.01 13.19
CA MET A 22 -5.44 -8.08 14.28
C MET A 22 -3.96 -8.03 14.66
N LEU A 23 -3.26 -9.16 14.60
CA LEU A 23 -1.81 -9.23 14.86
C LEU A 23 -0.99 -8.42 13.84
N PHE A 24 -1.40 -8.43 12.57
CA PHE A 24 -0.69 -7.70 11.52
C PHE A 24 -1.07 -6.22 11.45
N GLU A 25 -2.26 -5.83 11.91
CA GLU A 25 -2.64 -4.41 12.03
C GLU A 25 -1.84 -3.66 13.12
N GLN A 26 -1.30 -4.38 14.10
CA GLN A 26 -0.61 -3.81 15.25
C GLN A 26 0.92 -4.02 15.25
N LEU A 27 1.51 -4.58 14.18
CA LEU A 27 2.97 -4.67 14.08
C LEU A 27 3.54 -3.24 14.07
N PRO A 28 4.36 -2.86 15.07
CA PRO A 28 5.08 -1.60 14.99
C PRO A 28 5.98 -1.64 13.76
N LEU A 29 5.92 -0.60 12.93
CA LEU A 29 6.88 -0.34 11.87
C LEU A 29 8.24 -0.15 12.54
N ASP A 30 8.96 -1.23 12.76
CA ASP A 30 10.37 -1.15 13.08
C ASP A 30 11.08 -0.67 11.81
N ILE A 31 11.77 0.46 11.91
CA ILE A 31 12.38 1.23 10.82
C ILE A 31 13.61 0.47 10.29
N ALA A 32 13.40 -0.69 9.71
CA ALA A 32 14.26 -1.12 8.63
C ALA A 32 13.85 -0.23 7.45
N MET A 33 14.72 0.66 6.98
CA MET A 33 14.47 1.58 5.88
C MET A 33 13.82 0.79 4.74
N GLU A 34 12.49 0.83 4.67
CA GLU A 34 11.78 0.30 3.50
C GLU A 34 12.32 1.09 2.30
N PRO A 35 12.64 0.42 1.20
CA PRO A 35 13.08 1.14 0.00
C PRO A 35 12.04 2.20 -0.33
N ALA A 36 12.48 3.42 -0.61
CA ALA A 36 11.59 4.52 -0.94
C ALA A 36 10.60 4.08 -2.02
N ALA A 37 9.34 4.46 -1.87
CA ALA A 37 8.31 4.15 -2.84
C ALA A 37 8.66 4.81 -4.18
N THR A 38 8.75 4.01 -5.23
CA THR A 38 9.02 4.45 -6.61
C THR A 38 8.03 3.78 -7.56
N LEU A 39 7.88 4.32 -8.78
CA LEU A 39 7.06 3.67 -9.80
C LEU A 39 7.68 2.32 -10.25
N ASP A 40 9.02 2.15 -10.10
CA ASP A 40 9.72 0.96 -10.56
C ASP A 40 9.61 -0.21 -9.57
N ASN A 41 9.44 0.06 -8.28
CA ASN A 41 9.21 -0.99 -7.29
C ASN A 41 7.71 -1.22 -6.98
N PHE A 42 6.82 -0.59 -7.73
CA PHE A 42 5.39 -0.88 -7.68
C PHE A 42 5.08 -2.18 -8.43
N VAL A 43 4.37 -3.08 -7.77
CA VAL A 43 3.91 -4.33 -8.43
C VAL A 43 2.71 -4.02 -9.30
N VAL A 44 2.89 -4.13 -10.61
CA VAL A 44 1.98 -3.57 -11.61
C VAL A 44 0.61 -4.26 -11.62
N GLY A 45 0.59 -5.59 -11.70
CA GLY A 45 -0.65 -6.33 -11.87
C GLY A 45 -1.47 -5.83 -13.07
N GLU A 46 -2.77 -5.72 -12.86
CA GLU A 46 -3.69 -5.13 -13.85
C GLU A 46 -3.62 -3.58 -13.93
N ASN A 47 -2.72 -2.94 -13.16
CA ASN A 47 -2.65 -1.49 -13.04
C ASN A 47 -1.71 -0.82 -14.06
N GLY A 48 -1.34 -1.52 -15.13
CA GLY A 48 -0.37 -1.05 -16.13
C GLY A 48 -0.71 0.29 -16.75
N SER A 49 -1.99 0.54 -17.05
CA SER A 49 -2.44 1.82 -17.62
C SER A 49 -2.23 2.99 -16.67
N ALA A 50 -2.51 2.80 -15.37
CA ALA A 50 -2.28 3.82 -14.36
C ALA A 50 -0.78 4.14 -14.24
N LEU A 51 0.07 3.10 -14.20
CA LEU A 51 1.51 3.27 -14.10
C LEU A 51 2.10 3.99 -15.33
N THR A 52 1.66 3.65 -16.53
CA THR A 52 2.07 4.33 -17.76
C THR A 52 1.67 5.80 -17.74
N CYS A 53 0.44 6.12 -17.32
CA CYS A 53 -0.03 7.50 -17.19
C CYS A 53 0.81 8.29 -16.16
N LEU A 54 1.13 7.70 -15.00
CA LEU A 54 1.95 8.36 -13.98
C LEU A 54 3.40 8.60 -14.46
N ARG A 55 3.98 7.67 -15.22
CA ARG A 55 5.29 7.88 -15.86
C ARG A 55 5.25 9.02 -16.87
N GLN A 56 4.24 9.04 -17.75
CA GLN A 56 4.04 10.13 -18.69
C GLN A 56 3.90 11.47 -17.95
N MET A 57 3.10 11.53 -16.88
CA MET A 57 2.95 12.72 -16.04
C MET A 57 4.29 13.22 -15.48
N LEU A 58 5.19 12.32 -15.07
CA LEU A 58 6.54 12.70 -14.61
C LEU A 58 7.42 13.29 -15.72
N GLU A 59 7.27 12.78 -16.95
CA GLU A 59 8.08 13.15 -18.10
C GLU A 59 7.60 14.45 -18.75
N THR A 60 6.28 14.61 -18.91
CA THR A 60 5.68 15.68 -19.72
C THR A 60 4.91 16.72 -18.92
N GLY A 61 4.58 16.44 -17.65
CA GLY A 61 3.64 17.27 -16.88
C GLY A 61 2.17 17.04 -17.26
N GLU A 62 1.88 16.06 -18.11
CA GLU A 62 0.51 15.75 -18.55
C GLU A 62 0.15 14.26 -18.37
N PRO A 63 -1.08 13.95 -17.95
CA PRO A 63 -2.15 14.87 -17.56
C PRO A 63 -1.81 15.58 -16.23
N GLN A 64 -2.24 16.83 -16.08
CA GLN A 64 -1.96 17.60 -14.84
C GLN A 64 -2.63 17.01 -13.59
N LEU A 65 -3.78 16.35 -13.75
CA LEU A 65 -4.54 15.76 -12.65
C LEU A 65 -4.70 14.26 -12.86
N VAL A 66 -4.43 13.48 -11.83
CA VAL A 66 -4.70 12.03 -11.79
C VAL A 66 -5.40 11.68 -10.47
N TYR A 67 -6.48 10.93 -10.57
CA TYR A 67 -7.16 10.37 -9.42
C TYR A 67 -7.10 8.84 -9.43
N LEU A 68 -6.56 8.27 -8.35
CA LEU A 68 -6.41 6.83 -8.14
C LEU A 68 -7.38 6.36 -7.05
N TRP A 69 -8.31 5.49 -7.38
CA TRP A 69 -9.26 5.00 -6.40
C TRP A 69 -9.26 3.48 -6.32
N GLY A 70 -9.71 2.93 -5.18
CA GLY A 70 -9.78 1.49 -4.95
C GLY A 70 -9.70 1.14 -3.47
N GLU A 71 -9.78 -0.13 -3.15
CA GLU A 71 -9.79 -0.63 -1.79
C GLU A 71 -8.53 -0.27 -0.99
N SER A 72 -8.60 -0.44 0.32
CA SER A 72 -7.43 -0.25 1.18
C SER A 72 -6.36 -1.31 0.90
N GLY A 73 -5.09 -0.91 0.92
CA GLY A 73 -3.97 -1.85 0.75
C GLY A 73 -3.60 -2.18 -0.70
N VAL A 74 -4.29 -1.64 -1.73
CA VAL A 74 -3.99 -1.91 -3.15
C VAL A 74 -2.76 -1.15 -3.69
N GLY A 75 -2.10 -0.33 -2.88
CA GLY A 75 -0.88 0.39 -3.27
C GLY A 75 -1.08 1.84 -3.69
N LYS A 76 -2.24 2.46 -3.48
CA LYS A 76 -2.50 3.88 -3.81
C LYS A 76 -1.52 4.83 -3.13
N THR A 77 -1.33 4.68 -1.81
CA THR A 77 -0.37 5.48 -1.03
C THR A 77 1.06 5.30 -1.55
N HIS A 78 1.45 4.08 -1.98
CA HIS A 78 2.75 3.83 -2.60
C HIS A 78 2.92 4.68 -3.88
N LEU A 79 1.91 4.69 -4.76
CA LEU A 79 1.93 5.52 -5.95
C LEU A 79 1.93 7.01 -5.63
N ALA A 80 1.17 7.47 -4.63
CA ALA A 80 1.18 8.86 -4.18
C ALA A 80 2.57 9.27 -3.65
N LEU A 81 3.23 8.43 -2.86
CA LEU A 81 4.60 8.65 -2.39
C LEU A 81 5.61 8.72 -3.55
N ALA A 82 5.50 7.81 -4.52
CA ALA A 82 6.32 7.80 -5.72
C ALA A 82 6.15 9.08 -6.57
N MET A 83 4.97 9.71 -6.50
CA MET A 83 4.63 10.94 -7.22
C MET A 83 4.87 12.22 -6.40
N GLY A 84 5.46 12.11 -5.21
CA GLY A 84 5.90 13.27 -4.43
C GLY A 84 5.02 13.63 -3.24
N LEU A 85 4.22 12.68 -2.71
CA LEU A 85 3.56 12.86 -1.42
C LEU A 85 4.63 13.08 -0.34
N LYS A 86 4.55 14.21 0.35
CA LYS A 86 5.48 14.58 1.43
C LYS A 86 4.76 14.96 2.70
N ASP A 87 3.56 15.49 2.54
CA ASP A 87 2.78 16.07 3.61
C ASP A 87 1.65 15.12 4.00
N SER A 88 1.34 15.06 5.28
CA SER A 88 0.17 14.33 5.80
C SER A 88 -1.14 15.12 5.61
N ASP A 89 -1.04 16.38 5.24
CA ASP A 89 -2.16 17.29 5.01
C ASP A 89 -2.12 17.84 3.57
N VAL A 90 -3.21 18.48 3.12
CA VAL A 90 -3.30 19.07 1.79
C VAL A 90 -2.34 20.25 1.72
N PRO A 91 -1.31 20.21 0.83
CA PRO A 91 -0.34 21.28 0.71
C PRO A 91 -0.95 22.52 0.03
N THR A 92 -0.40 23.68 0.33
CA THR A 92 -0.68 24.91 -0.40
C THR A 92 0.15 24.95 -1.67
N PHE A 93 -0.43 25.47 -2.76
CA PHE A 93 0.30 25.66 -4.01
C PHE A 93 1.42 26.70 -3.83
N THR A 94 2.59 26.40 -4.40
CA THR A 94 3.74 27.33 -4.48
C THR A 94 4.38 27.20 -5.86
N ALA A 95 4.83 28.29 -6.44
CA ALA A 95 5.34 28.33 -7.82
C ALA A 95 6.67 27.57 -8.02
N ASP A 96 7.39 27.29 -6.95
CA ASP A 96 8.64 26.53 -6.93
C ASP A 96 8.43 25.00 -6.83
N ARG A 97 7.20 24.58 -6.53
CA ARG A 97 6.82 23.16 -6.43
C ARG A 97 5.88 22.79 -7.57
N LEU A 98 6.32 21.91 -8.45
CA LEU A 98 5.54 21.45 -9.60
C LEU A 98 4.80 20.12 -9.37
N ARG A 99 5.10 19.39 -8.30
CA ARG A 99 4.52 18.06 -8.05
C ARG A 99 3.83 18.00 -6.70
N TYR A 100 2.57 17.66 -6.74
CA TYR A 100 1.70 17.54 -5.56
C TYR A 100 1.07 16.16 -5.52
N ALA A 101 0.88 15.65 -4.31
CA ALA A 101 0.07 14.46 -4.08
C ALA A 101 -0.73 14.64 -2.79
N VAL A 102 -1.97 14.13 -2.79
CA VAL A 102 -2.88 14.12 -1.63
C VAL A 102 -3.45 12.72 -1.50
N ASP A 103 -3.20 12.08 -0.37
CA ASP A 103 -3.65 10.71 -0.11
C ASP A 103 -5.00 10.71 0.62
N ASP A 104 -5.80 9.66 0.39
CA ASP A 104 -7.06 9.36 1.08
C ASP A 104 -8.00 10.59 1.22
N ILE A 105 -8.33 11.26 0.09
CA ILE A 105 -9.17 12.48 0.07
C ILE A 105 -10.57 12.28 0.70
N ASP A 106 -11.04 11.06 0.79
CA ASP A 106 -12.30 10.69 1.43
C ASP A 106 -12.26 10.79 2.97
N THR A 107 -11.10 11.02 3.56
CA THR A 107 -10.92 11.23 5.01
C THR A 107 -10.71 12.69 5.39
N LEU A 108 -10.64 13.61 4.40
CA LEU A 108 -10.41 15.02 4.64
C LEU A 108 -11.58 15.69 5.36
N THR A 109 -11.25 16.63 6.23
CA THR A 109 -12.23 17.56 6.82
C THR A 109 -12.72 18.56 5.80
N GLU A 110 -13.77 19.32 6.09
CA GLU A 110 -14.27 20.39 5.21
C GLU A 110 -13.17 21.42 4.87
N ASP A 111 -12.36 21.81 5.85
CA ASP A 111 -11.21 22.68 5.62
C ASP A 111 -10.14 22.03 4.71
N GLY A 112 -9.90 20.73 4.87
CA GLY A 112 -9.04 19.97 3.95
C GLY A 112 -9.60 19.93 2.53
N LEU A 113 -10.92 19.79 2.36
CA LEU A 113 -11.58 19.81 1.06
C LEU A 113 -11.54 21.20 0.42
N ASP A 114 -11.62 22.29 1.21
CA ASP A 114 -11.45 23.66 0.70
C ASP A 114 -10.03 23.89 0.19
N ARG A 115 -9.01 23.41 0.92
CA ARG A 115 -7.61 23.47 0.47
C ARG A 115 -7.39 22.63 -0.77
N LEU A 116 -7.96 21.41 -0.84
CA LEU A 116 -7.87 20.56 -2.02
C LEU A 116 -8.51 21.24 -3.24
N PHE A 117 -9.68 21.84 -3.07
CA PHE A 117 -10.35 22.60 -4.13
C PHE A 117 -9.45 23.73 -4.67
N ALA A 118 -8.83 24.52 -3.78
CA ALA A 118 -7.92 25.59 -4.16
C ALA A 118 -6.69 25.00 -4.89
N LEU A 119 -6.08 23.94 -4.37
CA LEU A 119 -4.91 23.29 -4.98
C LEU A 119 -5.21 22.75 -6.38
N ILE A 120 -6.36 22.12 -6.61
CA ILE A 120 -6.76 21.62 -7.94
C ILE A 120 -6.85 22.80 -8.94
N ASN A 121 -7.45 23.91 -8.54
CA ASN A 121 -7.58 25.08 -9.39
C ASN A 121 -6.21 25.70 -9.73
N GLU A 122 -5.32 25.83 -8.74
CA GLU A 122 -3.96 26.35 -8.95
C GLU A 122 -3.13 25.46 -9.87
N VAL A 123 -3.12 24.16 -9.65
CA VAL A 123 -2.41 23.21 -10.52
C VAL A 123 -2.89 23.32 -11.96
N ARG A 124 -4.20 23.48 -12.17
CA ARG A 124 -4.78 23.54 -13.51
C ARG A 124 -4.37 24.77 -14.31
N ILE A 125 -4.18 25.92 -13.66
CA ILE A 125 -3.79 27.16 -14.35
C ILE A 125 -2.28 27.33 -14.49
N HIS A 126 -1.48 26.46 -13.84
CA HIS A 126 -0.03 26.51 -13.91
C HIS A 126 0.52 25.37 -14.78
N PRO A 127 1.01 25.64 -16.01
CA PRO A 127 1.57 24.63 -16.89
C PRO A 127 2.75 23.89 -16.23
N GLY A 128 2.77 22.57 -16.38
CA GLY A 128 3.80 21.70 -15.79
C GLY A 128 3.58 21.34 -14.32
N ALA A 129 2.64 22.00 -13.62
CA ALA A 129 2.22 21.56 -12.31
C ALA A 129 1.33 20.31 -12.41
N THR A 130 1.52 19.36 -11.51
CA THR A 130 0.81 18.08 -11.49
C THR A 130 0.30 17.74 -10.09
N LEU A 131 -0.85 17.09 -10.02
CA LEU A 131 -1.46 16.64 -8.77
C LEU A 131 -1.98 15.19 -8.91
N VAL A 132 -1.51 14.32 -8.04
CA VAL A 132 -2.05 12.98 -7.86
C VAL A 132 -2.90 12.95 -6.59
N MET A 133 -4.12 12.45 -6.70
CA MET A 133 -5.05 12.30 -5.58
C MET A 133 -5.41 10.84 -5.43
N THR A 134 -5.61 10.37 -4.21
CA THR A 134 -6.09 9.01 -3.96
C THR A 134 -7.34 8.99 -3.11
N GLY A 135 -8.11 7.92 -3.21
CA GLY A 135 -9.31 7.69 -2.40
C GLY A 135 -9.82 6.27 -2.52
N LYS A 136 -10.89 5.96 -1.77
CA LYS A 136 -11.48 4.61 -1.75
C LYS A 136 -12.55 4.42 -2.81
N LYS A 137 -13.21 5.49 -3.24
CA LYS A 137 -14.42 5.45 -4.06
C LYS A 137 -14.24 6.12 -5.41
N SER A 138 -15.02 5.65 -6.38
CA SER A 138 -15.12 6.30 -7.68
C SER A 138 -15.74 7.71 -7.55
N PRO A 139 -15.31 8.69 -8.35
CA PRO A 139 -15.96 10.01 -8.40
C PRO A 139 -17.47 9.93 -8.70
N ALA A 140 -17.92 8.90 -9.42
CA ALA A 140 -19.31 8.66 -9.73
C ALA A 140 -20.19 8.37 -8.49
N GLU A 141 -19.58 7.90 -7.39
CA GLU A 141 -20.28 7.60 -6.14
C GLU A 141 -20.59 8.83 -5.29
N LYS A 142 -20.12 10.01 -5.69
CA LYS A 142 -20.33 11.31 -5.01
C LYS A 142 -20.06 11.24 -3.50
N PHE A 143 -18.94 10.65 -3.15
CA PHE A 143 -18.56 10.33 -1.76
C PHE A 143 -18.00 11.54 -0.98
N VAL A 144 -17.63 12.60 -1.68
CA VAL A 144 -17.23 13.92 -1.14
C VAL A 144 -18.09 15.00 -1.78
N ARG A 145 -17.79 16.26 -1.50
CA ARG A 145 -18.54 17.41 -2.08
C ARG A 145 -18.65 17.28 -3.61
N PRO A 146 -19.81 17.63 -4.20
CA PRO A 146 -20.06 17.48 -5.64
C PRO A 146 -19.06 18.25 -6.52
N ASP A 147 -18.60 19.41 -6.05
CA ASP A 147 -17.62 20.24 -6.76
C ASP A 147 -16.24 19.60 -6.82
N ILE A 148 -15.81 18.87 -5.78
CA ILE A 148 -14.61 18.06 -5.79
C ILE A 148 -14.78 16.88 -6.74
N CYS A 149 -15.87 16.09 -6.60
CA CYS A 149 -16.12 14.95 -7.47
C CYS A 149 -16.08 15.31 -8.96
N THR A 150 -16.62 16.47 -9.33
CA THR A 150 -16.57 16.97 -10.71
C THR A 150 -15.11 17.24 -11.13
N ARG A 151 -14.29 17.82 -10.25
CA ARG A 151 -12.89 18.14 -10.56
C ARG A 151 -11.99 16.92 -10.65
N LEU A 152 -12.29 15.86 -9.89
CA LEU A 152 -11.58 14.58 -10.01
C LEU A 152 -11.66 13.98 -11.43
N THR A 153 -12.73 14.31 -12.17
CA THR A 153 -12.91 13.83 -13.55
C THR A 153 -12.28 14.75 -14.61
N TRP A 154 -11.67 15.86 -14.24
CA TRP A 154 -11.00 16.76 -15.20
C TRP A 154 -9.68 16.18 -15.73
N GLY A 155 -9.08 15.25 -15.01
CA GLY A 155 -7.87 14.55 -15.40
C GLY A 155 -8.13 13.07 -15.67
N ALA A 156 -7.09 12.26 -15.53
CA ALA A 156 -7.19 10.81 -15.67
C ALA A 156 -7.68 10.17 -14.36
N VAL A 157 -8.59 9.21 -14.47
CA VAL A 157 -9.16 8.48 -13.32
C VAL A 157 -8.87 6.99 -13.50
N PHE A 158 -8.24 6.37 -12.50
CA PHE A 158 -7.92 4.94 -12.53
C PHE A 158 -8.44 4.22 -11.31
N HIS A 159 -9.03 3.06 -11.53
CA HIS A 159 -9.32 2.08 -10.49
C HIS A 159 -8.07 1.24 -10.25
N ILE A 160 -7.46 1.36 -9.07
CA ILE A 160 -6.32 0.55 -8.67
C ILE A 160 -6.84 -0.74 -8.07
N ARG A 161 -6.51 -1.85 -8.73
CA ARG A 161 -6.98 -3.19 -8.37
C ARG A 161 -5.99 -3.90 -7.47
N ALA A 162 -6.52 -4.72 -6.58
CA ALA A 162 -5.71 -5.61 -5.77
C ALA A 162 -4.95 -6.62 -6.66
N LEU A 163 -3.78 -7.01 -6.22
CA LEU A 163 -2.96 -8.03 -6.89
C LEU A 163 -3.54 -9.43 -6.60
N GLU A 164 -4.44 -9.91 -7.45
CA GLU A 164 -4.91 -11.29 -7.37
C GLU A 164 -3.91 -12.21 -8.09
N GLY A 165 -3.39 -13.21 -7.40
CA GLY A 165 -2.42 -14.17 -7.94
C GLY A 165 -1.00 -13.61 -8.16
N GLU A 166 -0.86 -12.44 -8.76
CA GLU A 166 0.42 -11.78 -9.04
C GLU A 166 1.16 -11.31 -7.78
N MET A 167 0.44 -11.03 -6.70
CA MET A 167 1.03 -10.73 -5.39
C MET A 167 1.96 -11.85 -4.92
N TRP A 168 1.56 -13.10 -5.13
CA TRP A 168 2.35 -14.26 -4.75
C TRP A 168 3.56 -14.46 -5.66
N LEU A 169 3.43 -14.13 -6.95
CA LEU A 169 4.57 -14.11 -7.86
C LEU A 169 5.59 -13.04 -7.44
N ALA A 170 5.12 -11.85 -7.09
CA ALA A 170 5.98 -10.76 -6.60
C ALA A 170 6.67 -11.13 -5.28
N LEU A 171 5.94 -11.69 -4.32
CA LEU A 171 6.50 -12.16 -3.05
C LEU A 171 7.52 -13.28 -3.26
N SER A 172 7.23 -14.24 -4.14
CA SER A 172 8.17 -15.31 -4.49
C SER A 172 9.42 -14.77 -5.17
N ALA A 173 9.29 -13.76 -6.04
CA ALA A 173 10.42 -13.09 -6.66
C ALA A 173 11.27 -12.33 -5.63
N GLN A 174 10.64 -11.60 -4.69
CA GLN A 174 11.34 -10.93 -3.59
C GLN A 174 12.08 -11.91 -2.68
N ALA A 175 11.44 -13.03 -2.33
CA ALA A 175 12.06 -14.08 -1.53
C ALA A 175 13.30 -14.65 -2.23
N ARG A 176 13.18 -15.00 -3.52
CA ARG A 176 14.30 -15.51 -4.34
C ARG A 176 15.44 -14.51 -4.47
N ALA A 177 15.15 -13.23 -4.67
CA ALA A 177 16.15 -12.17 -4.76
C ALA A 177 16.98 -12.02 -3.47
N ARG A 178 16.41 -12.42 -2.33
CA ARG A 178 17.06 -12.48 -1.02
C ARG A 178 17.70 -13.85 -0.71
N GLY A 179 17.63 -14.81 -1.64
CA GLY A 179 18.12 -16.17 -1.42
C GLY A 179 17.26 -17.03 -0.49
N ILE A 180 16.00 -16.64 -0.29
CA ILE A 180 15.04 -17.36 0.56
C ILE A 180 14.17 -18.24 -0.33
N GLU A 181 14.08 -19.51 -0.02
CA GLU A 181 13.14 -20.44 -0.62
C GLU A 181 11.88 -20.51 0.25
N VAL A 182 10.71 -20.29 -0.36
CA VAL A 182 9.41 -20.47 0.28
C VAL A 182 8.85 -21.80 -0.20
N THR A 183 8.60 -22.75 0.72
CA THR A 183 8.07 -24.05 0.31
C THR A 183 6.63 -23.92 -0.19
N PRO A 184 6.17 -24.78 -1.13
CA PRO A 184 4.81 -24.75 -1.65
C PRO A 184 3.73 -24.84 -0.55
N GLU A 185 4.00 -25.61 0.50
CA GLU A 185 3.10 -25.75 1.65
C GLU A 185 3.05 -24.45 2.46
N ALA A 186 4.18 -23.76 2.62
CA ALA A 186 4.24 -22.47 3.30
C ALA A 186 3.53 -21.38 2.50
N GLU A 187 3.72 -21.35 1.18
CA GLU A 187 3.00 -20.44 0.28
C GLU A 187 1.48 -20.67 0.37
N ASN A 188 1.04 -21.92 0.25
CA ASN A 188 -0.38 -22.24 0.35
C ASN A 188 -0.95 -21.89 1.74
N TRP A 189 -0.19 -22.12 2.79
CA TRP A 189 -0.58 -21.74 4.14
C TRP A 189 -0.72 -20.23 4.28
N MET A 190 0.25 -19.44 3.77
CA MET A 190 0.18 -17.98 3.77
C MET A 190 -1.05 -17.48 3.00
N LYS A 191 -1.35 -18.02 1.83
CA LYS A 191 -2.54 -17.69 1.02
C LYS A 191 -3.85 -17.84 1.78
N ASN A 192 -3.93 -18.84 2.63
CA ASN A 192 -5.17 -19.19 3.34
C ASN A 192 -5.32 -18.51 4.71
N TYR A 193 -4.22 -18.13 5.35
CA TYR A 193 -4.24 -17.69 6.75
C TYR A 193 -3.70 -16.28 6.99
N LEU A 194 -3.01 -15.67 6.02
CA LEU A 194 -2.46 -14.33 6.17
C LEU A 194 -3.27 -13.29 5.38
N PRO A 195 -3.28 -12.03 5.83
CA PRO A 195 -3.95 -10.96 5.10
C PRO A 195 -3.31 -10.74 3.72
N ARG A 196 -4.14 -10.50 2.71
CA ARG A 196 -3.71 -10.25 1.33
C ARG A 196 -3.18 -8.83 1.17
N ASN A 197 -2.14 -8.50 1.89
CA ASN A 197 -1.49 -7.20 1.86
C ASN A 197 0.00 -7.40 1.58
N ILE A 198 0.48 -6.88 0.45
CA ILE A 198 1.86 -7.08 0.02
C ILE A 198 2.88 -6.47 0.98
N LYS A 199 2.57 -5.33 1.63
CA LYS A 199 3.45 -4.71 2.63
C LYS A 199 3.64 -5.62 3.83
N THR A 200 2.53 -6.11 4.40
CA THR A 200 2.55 -7.02 5.54
C THR A 200 3.32 -8.30 5.23
N LEU A 201 3.09 -8.87 4.05
CA LEU A 201 3.76 -10.10 3.64
C LEU A 201 5.24 -9.88 3.30
N SER A 202 5.60 -8.75 2.70
CA SER A 202 7.01 -8.37 2.45
C SER A 202 7.76 -8.13 3.76
N HIS A 203 7.12 -7.50 4.74
CA HIS A 203 7.69 -7.31 6.07
C HIS A 203 7.91 -8.67 6.76
N LEU A 204 6.89 -9.55 6.74
CA LEU A 204 7.02 -10.92 7.27
C LEU A 204 8.19 -11.66 6.64
N LEU A 205 8.34 -11.62 5.30
CA LEU A 205 9.47 -12.24 4.61
C LEU A 205 10.82 -11.64 5.05
N SER A 206 10.89 -10.32 5.28
CA SER A 206 12.10 -9.65 5.75
C SER A 206 12.51 -10.10 7.15
N GLU A 207 11.54 -10.23 8.05
CA GLU A 207 11.78 -10.73 9.41
C GLU A 207 12.15 -12.23 9.41
N MET A 208 11.48 -13.00 8.56
CA MET A 208 11.83 -14.42 8.37
C MET A 208 13.24 -14.58 7.84
N ASP A 209 13.70 -13.71 6.93
CA ASP A 209 15.08 -13.71 6.43
C ASP A 209 16.09 -13.56 7.57
N ARG A 210 15.91 -12.55 8.41
CA ARG A 210 16.77 -12.32 9.57
C ARG A 210 16.83 -13.54 10.50
N GLU A 211 15.68 -14.15 10.77
CA GLU A 211 15.62 -15.30 11.67
C GLU A 211 16.21 -16.59 11.05
N LEU A 212 16.00 -16.79 9.74
CA LEU A 212 16.54 -17.92 9.00
C LEU A 212 18.07 -17.81 8.87
N LEU A 213 18.61 -16.62 8.59
CA LEU A 213 20.05 -16.35 8.59
C LEU A 213 20.67 -16.67 9.95
N ALA A 214 20.05 -16.22 11.05
CA ALA A 214 20.51 -16.54 12.40
C ALA A 214 20.53 -18.02 12.71
N LYS A 215 19.59 -18.80 12.12
CA LYS A 215 19.47 -20.25 12.32
C LYS A 215 20.17 -21.09 11.23
N LYS A 216 20.88 -20.46 10.27
CA LYS A 216 21.52 -21.10 9.11
C LYS A 216 20.55 -21.99 8.31
N LYS A 217 19.31 -21.55 8.13
CA LYS A 217 18.26 -22.19 7.33
C LYS A 217 17.93 -21.32 6.13
N ALA A 218 17.72 -21.93 4.97
CA ALA A 218 17.47 -21.21 3.72
C ALA A 218 16.00 -21.22 3.27
N ALA A 219 15.12 -21.96 3.97
CA ALA A 219 13.74 -22.16 3.55
C ALA A 219 12.70 -21.72 4.59
N VAL A 220 11.69 -20.98 4.14
CA VAL A 220 10.47 -20.66 4.89
C VAL A 220 9.53 -21.85 4.81
N THR A 221 9.28 -22.48 5.94
CA THR A 221 8.37 -23.60 6.08
C THR A 221 7.18 -23.25 6.98
N VAL A 222 6.08 -23.99 6.91
CA VAL A 222 4.91 -23.78 7.79
C VAL A 222 5.27 -23.80 9.28
N PRO A 223 6.10 -24.75 9.78
CA PRO A 223 6.55 -24.70 11.18
C PRO A 223 7.34 -23.44 11.53
N ALA A 224 8.19 -22.93 10.61
CA ALA A 224 8.96 -21.71 10.83
C ALA A 224 8.04 -20.49 10.92
N LEU A 225 7.05 -20.38 10.02
CA LEU A 225 6.03 -19.31 10.05
C LEU A 225 5.24 -19.33 11.36
N LYS A 226 4.76 -20.50 11.77
CA LYS A 226 4.01 -20.64 13.03
C LYS A 226 4.86 -20.29 14.26
N ALA A 227 6.12 -20.73 14.28
CA ALA A 227 7.04 -20.42 15.37
C ALA A 227 7.33 -18.91 15.45
N TRP A 228 7.50 -18.24 14.31
CA TRP A 228 7.68 -16.80 14.25
C TRP A 228 6.44 -16.04 14.75
N LEU A 229 5.26 -16.40 14.26
CA LEU A 229 3.99 -15.80 14.70
C LEU A 229 3.73 -15.97 16.19
N ASN A 230 4.03 -17.14 16.74
CA ASN A 230 3.90 -17.40 18.18
C ASN A 230 4.87 -16.51 19.00
N LYS A 231 6.10 -16.32 18.51
CA LYS A 231 7.12 -15.53 19.22
C LYS A 231 6.80 -14.03 19.20
N HIS A 232 6.31 -13.50 18.09
CA HIS A 232 6.02 -12.07 17.94
C HIS A 232 4.59 -11.70 18.33
N GLY A 233 3.67 -12.67 18.36
CA GLY A 233 2.32 -12.51 18.90
C GLY A 233 2.25 -12.38 20.43
N GLU A 234 3.31 -12.77 21.14
CA GLU A 234 3.41 -12.59 22.61
C GLU A 234 3.95 -11.19 23.01
N GLN A 235 4.48 -10.43 22.06
CA GLN A 235 5.03 -9.08 22.31
C GLN A 235 4.03 -7.96 21.96
N LEU A 236 2.87 -8.29 21.45
CA LEU A 236 1.74 -7.42 21.14
C LEU A 236 0.60 -7.62 22.14
#